data_12a7cd05797fef734e7f71ab0b758bb7
#
_entry.id   12a7cd05797fef734e7f71ab0b758bb7
#
_cell.length_a   1.000
_cell.length_b   1.000
_cell.length_c   1.000
_cell.angle_alpha   90.00
_cell.angle_beta   90.00
_cell.angle_gamma   90.00
#
_symmetry.space_group_name_H-M   'P 1'
#
loop_
_entity.id
_entity.type
_entity.pdbx_description
1 polymer ?
#
loop_
_entity_poly.entity_id
_entity_poly.type
_entity_poly.pdbx_seq_one_letter_code
_entity_poly.pdbx_strand_id
1 'polypeptide(L)'
;MRLLLFFFFHLLIFLILITSYSYAEDKWNFEKLDGFNYGALAGEVTHGDKLRFIMRKDHCDTVQHVVTFYTYQKPTDISQLNGQKIPVQINDVSGFKIKAFMVRPFLMGYQVWFSLGSWPVDTLASALKELDRYEIKIVDGHGFKAKKYFDITFNNWELDDVGNAFQRIKSNCIELSEPKEKSIS
;
A
#
# COMPACT_ATOMS: atom_id res chain seq x y z
N MET A 1 -18.12 -25.32 49.64
CA MET A 1 -16.76 -24.98 49.14
C MET A 1 -16.46 -25.56 47.76
N ARG A 2 -16.77 -26.81 47.42
CA ARG A 2 -16.52 -27.39 46.07
C ARG A 2 -17.34 -26.74 44.95
N LEU A 3 -18.57 -26.30 45.18
CA LEU A 3 -19.43 -25.65 44.17
C LEU A 3 -18.90 -24.26 43.77
N LEU A 4 -18.37 -23.48 44.68
CA LEU A 4 -17.76 -22.16 44.44
C LEU A 4 -16.50 -22.23 43.56
N LEU A 5 -15.65 -23.27 43.80
CA LEU A 5 -14.48 -23.51 42.97
C LEU A 5 -14.82 -23.87 41.53
N PHE A 6 -15.91 -24.60 41.31
CA PHE A 6 -16.38 -24.98 39.96
C PHE A 6 -16.88 -23.76 39.18
N PHE A 7 -17.59 -22.86 39.87
CA PHE A 7 -18.05 -21.60 39.25
C PHE A 7 -16.90 -20.66 38.87
N PHE A 8 -15.92 -20.55 39.75
CA PHE A 8 -14.72 -19.72 39.47
C PHE A 8 -13.91 -20.26 38.30
N PHE A 9 -13.77 -21.57 38.18
CA PHE A 9 -13.02 -22.20 37.09
C PHE A 9 -13.70 -21.99 35.73
N HIS A 10 -15.05 -22.09 35.65
CA HIS A 10 -15.80 -21.83 34.43
C HIS A 10 -15.80 -20.34 34.06
N LEU A 11 -15.85 -19.45 35.03
CA LEU A 11 -15.76 -18.01 34.79
C LEU A 11 -14.38 -17.61 34.24
N LEU A 12 -13.30 -18.24 34.74
CA LEU A 12 -11.95 -18.00 34.28
C LEU A 12 -11.73 -18.49 32.83
N ILE A 13 -12.26 -19.67 32.48
CA ILE A 13 -12.22 -20.20 31.12
C ILE A 13 -13.01 -19.31 30.16
N PHE A 14 -14.17 -18.80 30.59
CA PHE A 14 -15.00 -17.90 29.79
C PHE A 14 -14.30 -16.54 29.53
N LEU A 15 -13.61 -15.99 30.53
CA LEU A 15 -12.79 -14.79 30.38
C LEU A 15 -11.62 -15.00 29.41
N ILE A 16 -10.95 -16.16 29.43
CA ILE A 16 -9.84 -16.46 28.52
C ILE A 16 -10.35 -16.61 27.07
N LEU A 17 -11.53 -17.14 26.87
CA LEU A 17 -12.12 -17.26 25.52
C LEU A 17 -12.55 -15.91 24.91
N ILE A 18 -12.88 -14.92 25.73
CA ILE A 18 -13.26 -13.58 25.26
C ILE A 18 -12.03 -12.75 24.84
N THR A 19 -10.88 -12.98 25.44
CA THR A 19 -9.65 -12.22 25.12
C THR A 19 -8.96 -12.68 23.83
N SER A 20 -9.42 -13.76 23.20
CA SER A 20 -8.81 -14.31 21.97
C SER A 20 -9.36 -13.70 20.68
N TYR A 21 -10.33 -12.80 20.73
CA TYR A 21 -10.66 -11.96 19.57
C TYR A 21 -9.64 -10.82 19.48
N SER A 22 -8.42 -11.17 19.10
CA SER A 22 -7.52 -10.20 18.49
C SER A 22 -8.20 -9.78 17.18
N TYR A 23 -8.81 -8.60 17.16
CA TYR A 23 -9.10 -7.92 15.91
C TYR A 23 -7.75 -7.79 15.20
N ALA A 24 -7.56 -8.57 14.15
CA ALA A 24 -6.47 -8.30 13.23
C ALA A 24 -6.70 -6.86 12.75
N GLU A 25 -5.84 -5.95 13.19
CA GLU A 25 -5.89 -4.56 12.78
C GLU A 25 -5.80 -4.56 11.25
N ASP A 26 -6.77 -3.94 10.58
CA ASP A 26 -6.81 -3.87 9.12
C ASP A 26 -5.50 -3.18 8.67
N LYS A 27 -4.56 -3.93 8.14
CA LYS A 27 -3.27 -3.42 7.66
C LYS A 27 -3.45 -2.41 6.53
N TRP A 28 -4.60 -2.47 5.83
CA TRP A 28 -4.96 -1.60 4.73
C TRP A 28 -5.59 -0.30 5.22
N ASN A 29 -4.99 0.81 4.87
CA ASN A 29 -5.59 2.13 5.07
C ASN A 29 -6.34 2.57 3.80
N PHE A 30 -7.60 2.97 3.94
CA PHE A 30 -8.45 3.39 2.83
C PHE A 30 -8.81 4.87 2.98
N GLU A 31 -8.63 5.63 1.90
CA GLU A 31 -8.98 7.04 1.87
C GLU A 31 -9.80 7.36 0.62
N LYS A 32 -10.82 8.21 0.81
CA LYS A 32 -11.63 8.81 -0.25
C LYS A 32 -11.26 10.28 -0.35
N LEU A 33 -10.86 10.71 -1.52
CA LEU A 33 -10.52 12.09 -1.84
C LEU A 33 -11.40 12.58 -2.98
N ASP A 34 -11.38 13.90 -3.23
CA ASP A 34 -12.14 14.43 -4.37
C ASP A 34 -11.56 13.88 -5.68
N GLY A 35 -12.41 13.15 -6.41
CA GLY A 35 -12.08 12.56 -7.70
C GLY A 35 -11.33 11.23 -7.69
N PHE A 36 -10.90 10.70 -6.53
CA PHE A 36 -10.29 9.37 -6.46
C PHE A 36 -10.34 8.78 -5.03
N ASN A 37 -10.15 7.47 -4.95
CA ASN A 37 -9.94 6.76 -3.68
C ASN A 37 -8.75 5.81 -3.80
N TYR A 38 -8.22 5.38 -2.68
CA TYR A 38 -7.15 4.42 -2.67
C TYR A 38 -7.14 3.52 -1.44
N GLY A 39 -6.54 2.35 -1.58
CA GLY A 39 -6.05 1.52 -0.50
C GLY A 39 -4.53 1.61 -0.42
N ALA A 40 -4.00 1.74 0.78
CA ALA A 40 -2.58 1.84 1.04
C ALA A 40 -2.13 0.83 2.09
N LEU A 41 -0.96 0.24 1.87
CA LEU A 41 -0.28 -0.68 2.77
C LEU A 41 1.08 -0.10 3.14
N ALA A 42 1.42 -0.11 4.43
CA ALA A 42 2.73 0.33 4.91
C ALA A 42 3.80 -0.72 4.61
N GLY A 43 5.03 -0.28 4.32
CA GLY A 43 6.14 -1.19 4.11
C GLY A 43 6.66 -1.78 5.42
N GLU A 44 7.15 -3.01 5.36
CA GLU A 44 7.67 -3.74 6.53
C GLU A 44 9.06 -3.25 6.94
N VAL A 45 9.90 -2.84 5.98
CA VAL A 45 11.27 -2.35 6.26
C VAL A 45 11.25 -0.87 6.65
N THR A 46 10.47 -0.06 5.93
CA THR A 46 10.30 1.37 6.18
C THR A 46 8.81 1.70 6.16
N HIS A 47 8.21 1.95 7.32
CA HIS A 47 6.77 2.27 7.42
C HIS A 47 6.37 3.55 6.67
N GLY A 48 7.32 4.44 6.36
CA GLY A 48 7.09 5.62 5.51
C GLY A 48 6.83 5.28 4.05
N ASP A 49 7.31 4.13 3.59
CA ASP A 49 7.06 3.61 2.26
C ASP A 49 5.64 3.03 2.18
N LYS A 50 4.98 3.27 1.06
CA LYS A 50 3.59 2.83 0.89
C LYS A 50 3.40 2.17 -0.47
N LEU A 51 2.77 1.00 -0.47
CA LEU A 51 2.13 0.43 -1.64
C LEU A 51 0.72 0.98 -1.74
N ARG A 52 0.29 1.46 -2.92
CA ARG A 52 -1.03 2.05 -3.13
C ARG A 52 -1.69 1.54 -4.38
N PHE A 53 -2.98 1.29 -4.26
CA PHE A 53 -3.89 1.03 -5.37
C PHE A 53 -4.91 2.16 -5.44
N ILE A 54 -4.82 2.96 -6.51
CA ILE A 54 -5.59 4.20 -6.65
C ILE A 54 -6.60 4.01 -7.77
N MET A 55 -7.87 4.24 -7.48
CA MET A 55 -8.94 4.30 -8.49
C MET A 55 -9.46 5.72 -8.63
N ARG A 56 -9.62 6.14 -9.87
CA ARG A 56 -10.19 7.42 -10.20
C ARG A 56 -11.70 7.31 -10.35
N LYS A 57 -12.43 8.29 -9.84
CA LYS A 57 -13.87 8.46 -10.07
C LYS A 57 -14.21 8.23 -11.54
N ASP A 58 -15.33 7.56 -11.80
CA ASP A 58 -15.84 7.20 -13.14
C ASP A 58 -14.94 6.24 -13.95
N HIS A 59 -13.86 5.69 -13.33
CA HIS A 59 -12.95 4.72 -13.92
C HIS A 59 -12.66 3.57 -12.93
N CYS A 60 -13.74 2.93 -12.43
CA CYS A 60 -13.65 1.92 -11.36
C CYS A 60 -13.28 0.51 -11.85
N ASP A 61 -13.03 0.36 -13.13
CA ASP A 61 -12.50 -0.85 -13.78
C ASP A 61 -10.97 -0.86 -13.89
N THR A 62 -10.34 0.28 -13.65
CA THR A 62 -8.90 0.50 -13.80
C THR A 62 -8.29 1.00 -12.50
N VAL A 63 -7.15 0.42 -12.12
CA VAL A 63 -6.40 0.78 -10.93
C VAL A 63 -4.99 1.23 -11.28
N GLN A 64 -4.52 2.31 -10.70
CA GLN A 64 -3.14 2.74 -10.75
C GLN A 64 -2.36 2.07 -9.64
N HIS A 65 -1.29 1.36 -9.99
CA HIS A 65 -0.37 0.72 -9.08
C HIS A 65 0.79 1.67 -8.78
N VAL A 66 0.91 2.12 -7.55
CA VAL A 66 1.85 3.15 -7.13
C VAL A 66 2.61 2.70 -5.89
N VAL A 67 3.90 2.99 -5.85
CA VAL A 67 4.72 2.80 -4.66
C VAL A 67 5.44 4.10 -4.31
N THR A 68 5.62 4.34 -3.02
CA THR A 68 6.44 5.45 -2.54
C THR A 68 7.60 4.94 -1.72
N PHE A 69 8.77 5.51 -1.95
CA PHE A 69 9.95 5.31 -1.13
C PHE A 69 10.30 6.63 -0.43
N TYR A 70 10.54 6.53 0.86
CA TYR A 70 11.06 7.62 1.66
C TYR A 70 12.58 7.52 1.72
N THR A 71 13.27 8.66 1.76
CA THR A 71 14.72 8.72 1.89
C THR A 71 15.17 9.94 2.66
N TYR A 72 16.19 9.77 3.50
CA TYR A 72 16.92 10.86 4.15
C TYR A 72 18.03 11.43 3.26
N GLN A 73 18.37 10.76 2.14
CA GLN A 73 19.36 11.27 1.20
C GLN A 73 18.90 12.59 0.58
N LYS A 74 19.80 13.55 0.50
CA LYS A 74 19.52 14.90 -0.02
C LYS A 74 20.52 15.31 -1.10
N PRO A 75 20.74 14.49 -2.14
CA PRO A 75 21.57 14.93 -3.24
C PRO A 75 20.94 16.14 -3.94
N THR A 76 21.75 17.07 -4.41
CA THR A 76 21.28 18.31 -5.03
C THR A 76 20.41 18.09 -6.27
N ASP A 77 20.56 16.94 -6.89
CA ASP A 77 19.84 16.53 -8.11
C ASP A 77 18.68 15.56 -7.84
N ILE A 78 18.23 15.38 -6.59
CA ILE A 78 17.14 14.43 -6.28
C ILE A 78 15.85 14.74 -7.06
N SER A 79 15.53 16.01 -7.30
CA SER A 79 14.37 16.43 -8.08
C SER A 79 14.41 15.97 -9.53
N GLN A 80 15.61 15.71 -10.07
CA GLN A 80 15.79 15.20 -11.44
C GLN A 80 15.33 13.76 -11.61
N LEU A 81 15.07 13.04 -10.51
CA LEU A 81 14.42 11.72 -10.59
C LEU A 81 13.00 11.81 -11.18
N ASN A 82 12.35 12.97 -11.07
CA ASN A 82 11.01 13.14 -11.61
C ASN A 82 11.00 12.94 -13.14
N GLY A 83 10.12 12.04 -13.59
CA GLY A 83 10.00 11.62 -14.98
C GLY A 83 10.96 10.50 -15.41
N GLN A 84 11.98 10.18 -14.61
CA GLN A 84 12.94 9.11 -14.93
C GLN A 84 12.37 7.71 -14.74
N LYS A 85 12.88 6.77 -15.53
CA LYS A 85 12.66 5.33 -15.36
C LYS A 85 13.79 4.75 -14.53
N ILE A 86 13.47 4.32 -13.32
CA ILE A 86 14.40 3.81 -12.32
C ILE A 86 14.44 2.28 -12.40
N PRO A 87 15.62 1.65 -12.49
CA PRO A 87 15.75 0.20 -12.53
C PRO A 87 15.41 -0.42 -11.16
N VAL A 88 14.61 -1.49 -11.19
CA VAL A 88 14.20 -2.21 -10.00
C VAL A 88 14.21 -3.72 -10.23
N GLN A 89 14.25 -4.47 -9.14
CA GLN A 89 13.83 -5.86 -9.06
C GLN A 89 12.46 -5.92 -8.39
N ILE A 90 11.61 -6.81 -8.85
CA ILE A 90 10.29 -7.07 -8.27
C ILE A 90 10.24 -8.58 -7.97
N ASN A 91 10.06 -8.95 -6.70
CA ASN A 91 10.07 -10.35 -6.23
C ASN A 91 11.28 -11.12 -6.80
N ASP A 92 12.49 -10.57 -6.64
CA ASP A 92 13.77 -11.10 -7.14
C ASP A 92 13.92 -11.15 -8.66
N VAL A 93 12.91 -10.79 -9.45
CA VAL A 93 13.00 -10.73 -10.91
C VAL A 93 13.57 -9.38 -11.32
N SER A 94 14.69 -9.43 -12.08
CA SER A 94 15.39 -8.24 -12.60
C SER A 94 14.86 -7.77 -13.95
N GLY A 95 15.28 -6.56 -14.36
CA GLY A 95 15.00 -6.02 -15.69
C GLY A 95 13.80 -5.08 -15.76
N PHE A 96 13.11 -4.85 -14.66
CA PHE A 96 12.02 -3.88 -14.59
C PHE A 96 12.55 -2.45 -14.46
N LYS A 97 11.76 -1.51 -14.97
CA LYS A 97 11.94 -0.08 -14.74
C LYS A 97 10.60 0.54 -14.37
N ILE A 98 10.58 1.28 -13.27
CA ILE A 98 9.40 2.02 -12.79
C ILE A 98 9.60 3.52 -12.98
N LYS A 99 8.53 4.24 -13.31
CA LYS A 99 8.62 5.69 -13.57
C LYS A 99 8.45 6.48 -12.28
N ALA A 100 9.47 7.22 -11.87
CA ALA A 100 9.31 8.26 -10.85
C ALA A 100 8.48 9.40 -11.45
N PHE A 101 7.36 9.77 -10.82
CA PHE A 101 6.47 10.81 -11.34
C PHE A 101 6.27 11.97 -10.37
N MET A 102 6.75 11.84 -9.14
CA MET A 102 6.73 12.91 -8.16
C MET A 102 7.87 12.72 -7.15
N VAL A 103 8.58 13.80 -6.89
CA VAL A 103 9.56 13.92 -5.82
C VAL A 103 9.17 15.12 -4.97
N ARG A 104 8.93 14.93 -3.69
CA ARG A 104 8.52 16.01 -2.80
C ARG A 104 9.28 15.97 -1.47
N PRO A 105 9.59 17.12 -0.87
CA PRO A 105 10.04 17.17 0.51
C PRO A 105 8.98 16.55 1.43
N PHE A 106 9.42 15.76 2.40
CA PHE A 106 8.54 15.14 3.36
C PHE A 106 9.30 14.91 4.67
N LEU A 107 8.80 15.47 5.77
CA LEU A 107 9.51 15.47 7.06
C LEU A 107 10.95 15.96 6.90
N MET A 108 11.94 15.17 7.34
CA MET A 108 13.36 15.52 7.27
C MET A 108 14.05 15.01 5.99
N GLY A 109 13.32 14.50 5.02
CA GLY A 109 13.84 13.89 3.79
C GLY A 109 12.97 14.17 2.58
N TYR A 110 12.91 13.18 1.71
CA TYR A 110 12.09 13.22 0.50
C TYR A 110 11.23 11.96 0.38
N GLN A 111 10.10 12.12 -0.27
CA GLN A 111 9.26 11.02 -0.71
C GLN A 111 9.25 10.98 -2.23
N VAL A 112 9.63 9.85 -2.80
CA VAL A 112 9.65 9.61 -4.24
C VAL A 112 8.51 8.66 -4.59
N TRP A 113 7.67 9.07 -5.54
CA TRP A 113 6.50 8.32 -5.97
C TRP A 113 6.78 7.68 -7.33
N PHE A 114 6.52 6.38 -7.42
CA PHE A 114 6.74 5.59 -8.61
C PHE A 114 5.44 4.98 -9.10
N SER A 115 5.24 5.02 -10.42
CA SER A 115 4.16 4.32 -11.10
C SER A 115 4.67 2.98 -11.64
N LEU A 116 3.94 1.92 -11.30
CA LEU A 116 4.09 0.58 -11.86
C LEU A 116 3.08 0.31 -12.99
N GLY A 117 2.31 1.34 -13.36
CA GLY A 117 1.34 1.27 -14.45
C GLY A 117 -0.10 1.36 -14.00
N SER A 118 -0.99 1.30 -14.99
CA SER A 118 -2.44 1.21 -14.79
C SER A 118 -2.91 -0.14 -15.34
N TRP A 119 -3.76 -0.81 -14.61
CA TRP A 119 -4.16 -2.18 -14.87
C TRP A 119 -5.67 -2.35 -14.74
N PRO A 120 -6.29 -3.28 -15.49
CA PRO A 120 -7.63 -3.73 -15.14
C PRO A 120 -7.63 -4.28 -13.72
N VAL A 121 -8.61 -3.87 -12.91
CA VAL A 121 -8.69 -4.23 -11.47
C VAL A 121 -8.60 -5.73 -11.25
N ASP A 122 -9.41 -6.50 -11.99
CA ASP A 122 -9.50 -7.95 -11.80
C ASP A 122 -8.20 -8.66 -12.21
N THR A 123 -7.47 -8.13 -13.22
CA THR A 123 -6.17 -8.67 -13.64
C THR A 123 -5.11 -8.48 -12.56
N LEU A 124 -5.00 -7.25 -12.02
CA LEU A 124 -4.00 -6.99 -10.98
C LEU A 124 -4.36 -7.71 -9.69
N ALA A 125 -5.63 -7.69 -9.29
CA ALA A 125 -6.10 -8.39 -8.08
C ALA A 125 -5.80 -9.90 -8.15
N SER A 126 -6.05 -10.54 -9.29
CA SER A 126 -5.75 -11.96 -9.48
C SER A 126 -4.25 -12.25 -9.40
N ALA A 127 -3.42 -11.41 -10.04
CA ALA A 127 -1.98 -11.58 -10.01
C ALA A 127 -1.38 -11.42 -8.61
N LEU A 128 -1.91 -10.47 -7.82
CA LEU A 128 -1.40 -10.21 -6.47
C LEU A 128 -1.92 -11.19 -5.42
N LYS A 129 -3.09 -11.80 -5.62
CA LYS A 129 -3.61 -12.84 -4.72
C LYS A 129 -2.76 -14.10 -4.65
N GLU A 130 -1.99 -14.37 -5.71
CA GLU A 130 -1.07 -15.52 -5.79
C GLU A 130 0.25 -15.26 -5.05
N LEU A 131 0.43 -14.05 -4.49
CA LEU A 131 1.64 -13.64 -3.79
C LEU A 131 1.35 -13.42 -2.31
N ASP A 132 2.12 -14.05 -1.44
CA ASP A 132 2.10 -13.77 0.00
C ASP A 132 2.75 -12.40 0.29
N ARG A 133 3.75 -12.04 -0.53
CA ARG A 133 4.56 -10.83 -0.36
C ARG A 133 4.86 -10.18 -1.70
N TYR A 134 4.82 -8.86 -1.69
CA TYR A 134 5.26 -8.03 -2.80
C TYR A 134 6.53 -7.27 -2.41
N GLU A 135 7.58 -7.45 -3.17
CA GLU A 135 8.89 -6.88 -2.87
C GLU A 135 9.37 -6.01 -4.02
N ILE A 136 9.92 -4.83 -3.69
CA ILE A 136 10.59 -3.96 -4.65
C ILE A 136 11.96 -3.57 -4.10
N LYS A 137 12.99 -3.76 -4.94
CA LYS A 137 14.35 -3.34 -4.68
C LYS A 137 14.82 -2.39 -5.80
N ILE A 138 15.14 -1.15 -5.43
CA ILE A 138 15.76 -0.18 -6.32
C ILE A 138 17.23 -0.61 -6.51
N VAL A 139 17.65 -0.80 -7.75
CA VAL A 139 18.99 -1.30 -8.07
C VAL A 139 19.78 -0.30 -8.91
N ASP A 140 21.09 -0.47 -8.95
CA ASP A 140 21.97 0.32 -9.80
C ASP A 140 21.66 0.05 -11.29
N GLY A 141 21.85 1.08 -12.11
CA GLY A 141 21.70 1.01 -13.55
C GLY A 141 22.69 1.93 -14.27
N HIS A 142 22.63 1.94 -15.60
CA HIS A 142 23.46 2.84 -16.38
C HIS A 142 23.15 4.30 -16.01
N GLY A 143 24.15 5.02 -15.48
CA GLY A 143 23.99 6.42 -15.05
C GLY A 143 23.19 6.64 -13.77
N PHE A 144 22.69 5.56 -13.12
CA PHE A 144 21.93 5.65 -11.89
C PHE A 144 22.56 4.82 -10.77
N LYS A 145 22.70 5.41 -9.60
CA LYS A 145 23.22 4.78 -8.38
C LYS A 145 22.16 4.86 -7.29
N ALA A 146 21.57 3.71 -6.95
CA ALA A 146 20.45 3.63 -5.99
C ALA A 146 20.80 4.27 -4.63
N LYS A 147 21.98 3.95 -4.07
CA LYS A 147 22.44 4.46 -2.77
C LYS A 147 22.73 5.96 -2.75
N LYS A 148 22.88 6.61 -3.90
CA LYS A 148 22.98 8.08 -3.98
C LYS A 148 21.68 8.75 -3.56
N TYR A 149 20.54 8.14 -3.91
CA TYR A 149 19.20 8.73 -3.74
C TYR A 149 18.39 8.09 -2.61
N PHE A 150 18.71 6.85 -2.24
CA PHE A 150 17.96 6.09 -1.26
C PHE A 150 18.92 5.46 -0.24
N ASP A 151 18.75 5.79 1.03
CA ASP A 151 19.44 5.15 2.16
C ASP A 151 19.01 3.70 2.32
N ILE A 152 17.70 3.45 2.20
CA ILE A 152 17.11 2.11 2.12
C ILE A 152 16.55 1.94 0.71
N THR A 153 17.08 0.96 -0.03
CA THR A 153 16.74 0.74 -1.45
C THR A 153 15.73 -0.39 -1.66
N PHE A 154 15.19 -0.94 -0.59
CA PHE A 154 14.38 -2.13 -0.60
C PHE A 154 13.22 -1.99 0.38
N ASN A 155 12.05 -2.44 -0.02
CA ASN A 155 10.93 -2.66 0.87
C ASN A 155 10.06 -3.82 0.39
N ASN A 156 9.28 -4.38 1.31
CA ASN A 156 8.29 -5.40 1.02
C ASN A 156 6.96 -5.09 1.72
N TRP A 157 5.90 -5.67 1.20
CA TRP A 157 4.55 -5.55 1.71
C TRP A 157 3.92 -6.93 1.75
N GLU A 158 3.41 -7.33 2.91
CA GLU A 158 2.59 -8.53 3.05
C GLU A 158 1.21 -8.27 2.45
N LEU A 159 0.80 -9.12 1.53
CA LEU A 159 -0.44 -8.94 0.75
C LEU A 159 -1.65 -9.61 1.38
N ASP A 160 -1.63 -9.81 2.70
CA ASP A 160 -2.78 -10.34 3.41
C ASP A 160 -4.04 -9.57 3.03
N ASP A 161 -5.09 -10.32 2.72
CA ASP A 161 -6.41 -9.77 2.41
C ASP A 161 -6.48 -8.80 1.20
N VAL A 162 -5.47 -8.85 0.30
CA VAL A 162 -5.40 -7.97 -0.88
C VAL A 162 -6.68 -8.05 -1.75
N GLY A 163 -7.31 -9.22 -1.80
CA GLY A 163 -8.56 -9.40 -2.54
C GLY A 163 -9.70 -8.54 -2.01
N ASN A 164 -9.91 -8.52 -0.70
CA ASN A 164 -10.92 -7.68 -0.06
C ASN A 164 -10.54 -6.20 -0.16
N ALA A 165 -9.25 -5.88 -0.09
CA ALA A 165 -8.77 -4.52 -0.32
C ALA A 165 -9.19 -4.00 -1.70
N PHE A 166 -9.01 -4.77 -2.77
CA PHE A 166 -9.47 -4.39 -4.11
C PHE A 166 -10.99 -4.24 -4.20
N GLN A 167 -11.75 -5.15 -3.59
CA GLN A 167 -13.21 -5.04 -3.55
C GLN A 167 -13.65 -3.75 -2.85
N ARG A 168 -13.04 -3.40 -1.72
CA ARG A 168 -13.34 -2.19 -0.96
C ARG A 168 -13.01 -0.91 -1.75
N ILE A 169 -11.83 -0.88 -2.43
CA ILE A 169 -11.45 0.26 -3.28
C ILE A 169 -12.45 0.41 -4.44
N LYS A 170 -12.85 -0.69 -5.09
CA LYS A 170 -13.82 -0.70 -6.19
C LYS A 170 -15.20 -0.21 -5.73
N SER A 171 -15.70 -0.69 -4.59
CA SER A 171 -16.97 -0.22 -4.00
C SER A 171 -16.92 1.27 -3.67
N ASN A 172 -15.85 1.73 -3.05
CA ASN A 172 -15.64 3.15 -2.77
C ASN A 172 -15.61 4.01 -4.04
N CYS A 173 -15.01 3.51 -5.13
CA CYS A 173 -14.99 4.21 -6.41
C CYS A 173 -16.39 4.35 -7.01
N ILE A 174 -17.18 3.28 -6.99
CA ILE A 174 -18.56 3.29 -7.48
C ILE A 174 -19.40 4.30 -6.68
N GLU A 175 -19.32 4.26 -5.36
CA GLU A 175 -20.02 5.21 -4.48
C GLU A 175 -19.63 6.68 -4.77
N LEU A 176 -18.36 6.96 -5.05
CA LEU A 176 -17.90 8.30 -5.43
C LEU A 176 -18.45 8.72 -6.81
N SER A 177 -18.75 7.76 -7.69
CA SER A 177 -19.23 8.01 -9.06
C SER A 177 -20.75 8.21 -9.11
N GLU A 178 -21.49 7.80 -8.08
CA GLU A 178 -22.92 8.01 -8.01
C GLU A 178 -23.26 9.51 -7.90
N PRO A 179 -24.29 9.99 -8.61
CA PRO A 179 -24.75 11.36 -8.49
C PRO A 179 -25.20 11.62 -7.04
N LYS A 180 -24.62 12.59 -6.37
CA LYS A 180 -25.18 13.05 -5.09
C LYS A 180 -26.59 13.58 -5.34
N GLU A 181 -27.61 12.91 -4.81
CA GLU A 181 -28.96 13.45 -4.79
C GLU A 181 -28.90 14.87 -4.19
N LYS A 182 -29.30 15.86 -4.98
CA LYS A 182 -29.46 17.22 -4.46
C LYS A 182 -30.57 17.13 -3.42
N SER A 183 -30.24 17.26 -2.15
CA SER A 183 -31.25 17.49 -1.12
C SER A 183 -31.96 18.79 -1.49
N ILE A 184 -33.17 18.67 -1.99
CA ILE A 184 -34.07 19.80 -2.21
C ILE A 184 -34.48 20.26 -0.81
N SER A 185 -33.84 21.32 -0.34
CA SER A 185 -34.25 22.07 0.84
C SER A 185 -35.22 23.16 0.49
#